data_d51273f389bd219e5509d3d801aefd2d
#
_entry.id   d51273f389bd219e5509d3d801aefd2d
#
_cell.length_a   1.000
_cell.length_b   1.000
_cell.length_c   1.000
_cell.angle_alpha   90.00
_cell.angle_beta   90.00
_cell.angle_gamma   90.00
#
_symmetry.space_group_name_H-M   'P 1'
#
loop_
_entity.id
_entity.type
_entity.pdbx_description
1 polymer ?
#
loop_
_entity_poly.entity_id
_entity_poly.type
_entity_poly.pdbx_seq_one_letter_code
_entity_poly.pdbx_strand_id
1 'polypeptide(L)'
;MGDRSAWALGALAVVAVSVLVACGSPADPVAAPNSPAPPQRQSAAPGTTTAPSGPAVPSFTAPYPVGEKQANAPAGRDGRAPVVTRIETTKPVVFITIDDGAVRDPAAIDLVRRSNARPVLFLTDKYVENDHEYFRQLRDAGATIENHTISHPDLKGRPYEAQRKEICGASDKYGQAYGRRPVYFRPPYGKYDGNTLRAAADCGVRAVVNWTAAVNDGVVQFQVGNRLRPGDIVLMHFRKTFVADYQAFLHRAAQDGLTPVPLGDFLG
;
A
#
# COMPACT_ATOMS: atom_id res chain seq x y z
N MET A 1 -13.61 27.19 57.25
CA MET A 1 -14.40 26.02 57.64
C MET A 1 -14.21 25.05 56.51
N GLY A 2 -13.32 24.10 56.57
CA GLY A 2 -13.22 22.84 57.30
C GLY A 2 -13.99 21.84 56.48
N ASP A 3 -13.48 20.84 55.92
CA ASP A 3 -12.80 19.74 56.60
C ASP A 3 -12.03 18.81 55.61
N ARG A 4 -11.08 18.13 56.21
CA ARG A 4 -10.18 17.11 55.68
C ARG A 4 -10.81 15.72 55.77
N SER A 5 -10.25 14.79 55.05
CA SER A 5 -10.04 13.35 55.37
C SER A 5 -10.32 12.45 54.16
N ALA A 6 -9.66 11.34 53.86
CA ALA A 6 -8.54 10.64 54.46
C ALA A 6 -8.02 9.60 53.45
N TRP A 7 -6.80 9.20 53.65
CA TRP A 7 -6.04 8.16 52.97
C TRP A 7 -6.59 6.74 53.21
N ALA A 8 -6.49 5.86 52.22
CA ALA A 8 -6.44 4.42 52.46
C ALA A 8 -5.34 3.78 51.58
N LEU A 9 -4.29 3.35 52.27
CA LEU A 9 -3.23 2.48 51.77
C LEU A 9 -3.76 1.03 51.69
N GLY A 10 -3.56 0.37 50.56
CA GLY A 10 -3.80 -1.06 50.38
C GLY A 10 -2.49 -1.78 50.06
N ALA A 11 -2.09 -2.71 50.93
CA ALA A 11 -0.80 -3.38 50.95
C ALA A 11 -0.60 -4.41 49.84
N LEU A 12 0.65 -4.48 49.32
CA LEU A 12 1.17 -5.57 48.50
C LEU A 12 1.30 -6.88 49.33
N ALA A 13 0.83 -7.98 48.74
CA ALA A 13 1.19 -9.31 49.17
C ALA A 13 2.12 -9.95 48.14
N VAL A 14 3.37 -10.17 48.49
CA VAL A 14 4.38 -10.91 47.73
C VAL A 14 4.23 -12.39 48.10
N VAL A 15 3.94 -13.25 47.14
CA VAL A 15 3.99 -14.70 47.28
C VAL A 15 5.29 -15.20 46.67
N ALA A 16 6.21 -15.66 47.50
CA ALA A 16 7.43 -16.34 47.12
C ALA A 16 7.14 -17.83 46.92
N VAL A 17 7.37 -18.36 45.74
CA VAL A 17 7.35 -19.80 45.46
C VAL A 17 8.78 -20.33 45.44
N SER A 18 9.13 -21.14 46.43
CA SER A 18 10.42 -21.83 46.53
C SER A 18 10.37 -23.14 45.70
N VAL A 19 11.28 -23.26 44.73
CA VAL A 19 11.47 -24.49 43.98
C VAL A 19 12.62 -25.26 44.62
N LEU A 20 12.32 -26.48 45.11
CA LEU A 20 13.29 -27.47 45.62
C LEU A 20 13.94 -28.19 44.40
N VAL A 21 15.26 -28.09 44.32
CA VAL A 21 16.09 -28.87 43.41
C VAL A 21 16.50 -30.16 44.11
N ALA A 22 16.09 -31.33 43.55
CA ALA A 22 16.55 -32.63 43.97
C ALA A 22 17.72 -33.08 43.08
N CYS A 23 18.89 -33.32 43.72
CA CYS A 23 20.06 -33.91 43.10
C CYS A 23 19.87 -35.43 43.00
N GLY A 24 19.92 -36.00 41.78
CA GLY A 24 20.04 -37.42 41.52
C GLY A 24 21.37 -37.76 40.87
N SER A 25 22.13 -38.67 41.47
CA SER A 25 23.44 -39.16 41.04
C SER A 25 23.35 -40.05 39.78
N PRO A 26 24.44 -40.16 38.99
CA PRO A 26 24.43 -40.90 37.74
C PRO A 26 24.63 -42.45 37.94
N ALA A 27 23.90 -43.26 37.19
CA ALA A 27 24.09 -44.68 37.06
C ALA A 27 24.88 -45.00 35.78
N ASP A 28 25.77 -45.99 35.87
CA ASP A 28 26.68 -46.44 34.81
C ASP A 28 25.96 -47.09 33.60
N PRO A 29 26.56 -47.07 32.40
CA PRO A 29 25.93 -47.55 31.18
C PRO A 29 26.10 -49.08 31.03
N VAL A 30 24.99 -49.79 30.89
CA VAL A 30 24.94 -51.20 30.45
C VAL A 30 25.01 -51.22 28.92
N ALA A 31 25.95 -52.02 28.39
CA ALA A 31 26.14 -52.22 26.95
C ALA A 31 24.93 -52.97 26.34
N ALA A 32 24.35 -52.43 25.29
CA ALA A 32 23.33 -53.06 24.47
C ALA A 32 23.94 -53.69 23.20
N PRO A 33 23.39 -54.82 22.71
CA PRO A 33 23.94 -55.56 21.59
C PRO A 33 23.63 -54.92 20.22
N ASN A 34 24.52 -55.23 19.26
CA ASN A 34 24.58 -54.85 17.88
C ASN A 34 23.22 -54.69 17.16
N SER A 35 22.93 -53.48 16.74
CA SER A 35 21.90 -53.19 15.72
C SER A 35 22.52 -53.18 14.32
N PRO A 36 21.82 -53.69 13.29
CA PRO A 36 22.31 -53.68 11.91
C PRO A 36 22.30 -52.27 11.34
N ALA A 37 23.29 -51.98 10.48
CA ALA A 37 23.49 -50.71 9.83
C ALA A 37 22.25 -50.26 9.00
N PRO A 38 21.90 -48.96 8.99
CA PRO A 38 20.78 -48.48 8.18
C PRO A 38 21.14 -48.56 6.69
N PRO A 39 20.16 -48.79 5.79
CA PRO A 39 20.39 -48.83 4.36
C PRO A 39 20.83 -47.45 3.84
N GLN A 40 21.85 -47.45 2.97
CA GLN A 40 22.36 -46.27 2.31
C GLN A 40 21.24 -45.63 1.50
N ARG A 41 20.90 -44.35 1.84
CA ARG A 41 20.04 -43.49 1.02
C ARG A 41 20.72 -43.27 -0.32
N GLN A 42 20.15 -43.82 -1.37
CA GLN A 42 20.46 -43.39 -2.74
C GLN A 42 20.13 -41.90 -2.88
N SER A 43 21.14 -41.14 -3.31
CA SER A 43 21.02 -39.70 -3.62
C SER A 43 20.05 -39.57 -4.77
N ALA A 44 18.82 -39.15 -4.48
CA ALA A 44 17.88 -38.74 -5.51
C ALA A 44 18.42 -37.47 -6.17
N ALA A 45 18.48 -37.45 -7.48
CA ALA A 45 18.78 -36.26 -8.28
C ALA A 45 17.89 -35.08 -7.86
N PRO A 46 18.38 -33.81 -7.97
CA PRO A 46 17.57 -32.67 -7.61
C PRO A 46 16.33 -32.63 -8.51
N GLY A 47 15.20 -33.02 -7.94
CA GLY A 47 13.90 -32.83 -8.57
C GLY A 47 13.70 -31.35 -8.82
N THR A 48 13.45 -30.99 -10.06
CA THR A 48 13.00 -29.66 -10.47
C THR A 48 11.73 -29.37 -9.67
N THR A 49 11.85 -28.54 -8.64
CA THR A 49 10.69 -28.04 -7.89
C THR A 49 9.95 -27.10 -8.83
N THR A 50 8.97 -27.60 -9.55
CA THR A 50 7.97 -26.77 -10.20
C THR A 50 7.26 -26.01 -9.10
N ALA A 51 7.52 -24.69 -9.03
CA ALA A 51 6.75 -23.79 -8.19
C ALA A 51 5.26 -23.97 -8.55
N PRO A 52 4.33 -23.92 -7.57
CA PRO A 52 2.92 -24.03 -7.84
C PRO A 52 2.54 -22.88 -8.79
N SER A 53 2.15 -23.22 -10.00
CA SER A 53 1.62 -22.27 -10.97
C SER A 53 0.24 -21.82 -10.49
N GLY A 54 0.22 -20.75 -9.69
CA GLY A 54 -1.00 -19.97 -9.49
C GLY A 54 -1.49 -19.43 -10.86
N PRO A 55 -2.74 -18.96 -10.95
CA PRO A 55 -3.28 -18.43 -12.19
C PRO A 55 -2.32 -17.38 -12.76
N ALA A 56 -2.06 -17.45 -14.08
CA ALA A 56 -1.11 -16.58 -14.76
C ALA A 56 -1.50 -15.11 -14.54
N VAL A 57 -0.58 -14.34 -13.97
CA VAL A 57 -0.78 -12.89 -13.77
C VAL A 57 -0.63 -12.21 -15.12
N PRO A 58 -1.64 -11.46 -15.62
CA PRO A 58 -1.50 -10.67 -16.83
C PRO A 58 -0.32 -9.71 -16.72
N SER A 59 0.51 -9.65 -17.78
CA SER A 59 1.61 -8.69 -17.91
C SER A 59 1.32 -7.75 -19.06
N PHE A 60 1.66 -6.47 -18.88
CA PHE A 60 1.30 -5.42 -19.82
C PHE A 60 2.53 -4.73 -20.40
N THR A 61 2.41 -4.33 -21.68
CA THR A 61 3.40 -3.48 -22.33
C THR A 61 2.72 -2.17 -22.68
N ALA A 62 3.24 -1.05 -22.18
CA ALA A 62 2.70 0.26 -22.50
C ALA A 62 2.73 0.52 -24.02
N PRO A 63 1.70 1.16 -24.59
CA PRO A 63 1.63 1.46 -26.02
C PRO A 63 2.51 2.65 -26.44
N TYR A 64 3.39 3.11 -25.55
CA TYR A 64 4.36 4.18 -25.75
C TYR A 64 5.55 3.97 -24.79
N PRO A 65 6.71 4.63 -24.98
CA PRO A 65 7.82 4.58 -24.04
C PRO A 65 7.40 5.13 -22.65
N VAL A 66 7.50 4.31 -21.62
CA VAL A 66 7.18 4.70 -20.23
C VAL A 66 8.06 5.87 -19.79
N GLY A 67 7.46 6.89 -19.17
CA GLY A 67 8.10 8.16 -18.80
C GLY A 67 8.01 9.23 -19.89
N GLU A 68 7.55 8.88 -21.09
CA GLU A 68 7.21 9.86 -22.11
C GLU A 68 5.88 10.54 -21.77
N LYS A 69 5.92 11.86 -21.64
CA LYS A 69 4.76 12.66 -21.31
C LYS A 69 3.69 12.58 -22.39
N GLN A 70 2.51 12.12 -22.04
CA GLN A 70 1.37 11.97 -22.94
C GLN A 70 0.38 13.14 -22.84
N ALA A 71 0.26 13.75 -21.64
CA ALA A 71 -0.62 14.87 -21.38
C ALA A 71 -0.12 15.69 -20.19
N ASN A 72 -0.84 16.74 -19.84
CA ASN A 72 -0.62 17.55 -18.64
C ASN A 72 -1.83 17.44 -17.71
N ALA A 73 -1.60 17.62 -16.40
CA ALA A 73 -2.68 17.92 -15.48
C ALA A 73 -3.43 19.19 -15.94
N PRO A 74 -4.74 19.28 -15.71
CA PRO A 74 -5.47 20.51 -15.88
C PRO A 74 -4.80 21.63 -15.07
N ALA A 75 -4.85 22.85 -15.60
CA ALA A 75 -4.30 24.00 -14.88
C ALA A 75 -5.11 24.25 -13.59
N GLY A 76 -4.41 24.52 -12.50
CA GLY A 76 -5.02 25.04 -11.28
C GLY A 76 -5.69 26.40 -11.53
N ARG A 77 -6.72 26.71 -10.75
CA ARG A 77 -7.46 27.97 -10.83
C ARG A 77 -7.59 28.58 -9.45
N ASP A 78 -7.50 29.91 -9.37
CA ASP A 78 -7.69 30.69 -8.14
C ASP A 78 -6.85 30.18 -6.95
N GLY A 79 -5.57 29.81 -7.20
CA GLY A 79 -4.68 29.26 -6.18
C GLY A 79 -5.09 27.87 -5.66
N ARG A 80 -5.88 27.12 -6.41
CA ARG A 80 -6.35 25.77 -6.05
C ARG A 80 -5.80 24.73 -7.01
N ALA A 81 -5.41 23.57 -6.48
CA ALA A 81 -5.04 22.41 -7.27
C ALA A 81 -6.28 21.86 -8.03
N PRO A 82 -6.12 21.42 -9.28
CA PRO A 82 -7.20 20.81 -10.04
C PRO A 82 -7.57 19.44 -9.45
N VAL A 83 -8.84 19.05 -9.61
CA VAL A 83 -9.32 17.72 -9.25
C VAL A 83 -9.43 16.87 -10.52
N VAL A 84 -8.84 15.68 -10.49
CA VAL A 84 -8.85 14.72 -11.59
C VAL A 84 -9.49 13.44 -11.10
N THR A 85 -10.58 13.01 -11.72
CA THR A 85 -11.26 11.74 -11.44
C THR A 85 -11.04 10.72 -12.55
N ARG A 86 -10.69 11.19 -13.73
CA ARG A 86 -10.44 10.42 -14.95
C ARG A 86 -9.50 11.20 -15.86
N ILE A 87 -8.71 10.50 -16.65
CA ILE A 87 -7.88 11.11 -17.71
C ILE A 87 -8.66 11.16 -19.02
N GLU A 88 -8.75 12.33 -19.62
CA GLU A 88 -9.32 12.47 -20.96
C GLU A 88 -8.31 11.96 -22.00
N THR A 89 -8.58 10.77 -22.54
CA THR A 89 -7.72 10.12 -23.54
C THR A 89 -8.52 9.13 -24.40
N THR A 90 -8.11 8.97 -25.66
CA THR A 90 -8.59 7.91 -26.56
C THR A 90 -7.65 6.70 -26.58
N LYS A 91 -6.45 6.80 -25.97
CA LYS A 91 -5.53 5.68 -25.87
C LYS A 91 -6.14 4.59 -24.98
N PRO A 92 -5.97 3.29 -25.31
CA PRO A 92 -6.54 2.18 -24.55
C PRO A 92 -5.75 1.92 -23.25
N VAL A 93 -5.74 2.91 -22.36
CA VAL A 93 -4.97 2.88 -21.12
C VAL A 93 -5.87 3.09 -19.90
N VAL A 94 -5.43 2.57 -18.75
CA VAL A 94 -6.11 2.65 -17.44
C VAL A 94 -5.07 2.86 -16.35
N PHE A 95 -5.47 3.42 -15.21
CA PHE A 95 -4.57 3.74 -14.10
C PHE A 95 -5.00 3.05 -12.83
N ILE A 96 -4.10 2.26 -12.23
CA ILE A 96 -4.33 1.65 -10.91
C ILE A 96 -3.71 2.50 -9.81
N THR A 97 -4.47 2.73 -8.76
CA THR A 97 -4.05 3.51 -7.60
C THR A 97 -4.37 2.73 -6.33
N ILE A 98 -3.47 2.77 -5.34
CA ILE A 98 -3.58 1.94 -4.13
C ILE A 98 -3.37 2.83 -2.91
N ASP A 99 -4.38 2.88 -2.03
CA ASP A 99 -4.41 3.80 -0.89
C ASP A 99 -3.94 3.15 0.42
N ASP A 100 -3.61 4.00 1.39
CA ASP A 100 -3.31 3.75 2.79
C ASP A 100 -1.90 3.22 3.10
N GLY A 101 -1.57 2.01 2.70
CA GLY A 101 -0.36 1.31 3.13
C GLY A 101 -0.51 0.54 4.45
N ALA A 102 -1.75 0.27 4.90
CA ALA A 102 -2.01 -0.30 6.23
C ALA A 102 -1.63 -1.79 6.35
N VAL A 103 -1.78 -2.57 5.28
CA VAL A 103 -1.42 -3.99 5.24
C VAL A 103 -0.29 -4.22 4.24
N ARG A 104 0.75 -4.93 4.65
CA ARG A 104 1.91 -5.25 3.82
C ARG A 104 1.85 -6.72 3.42
N ASP A 105 1.33 -6.98 2.22
CA ASP A 105 1.34 -8.33 1.65
C ASP A 105 2.67 -8.55 0.91
N PRO A 106 3.49 -9.54 1.28
CA PRO A 106 4.78 -9.76 0.63
C PRO A 106 4.64 -10.13 -0.86
N ALA A 107 3.50 -10.69 -1.28
CA ALA A 107 3.23 -11.00 -2.68
C ALA A 107 3.02 -9.74 -3.56
N ALA A 108 2.72 -8.60 -2.96
CA ALA A 108 2.45 -7.36 -3.70
C ALA A 108 3.64 -6.93 -4.57
N ILE A 109 4.87 -7.06 -4.05
CA ILE A 109 6.09 -6.64 -4.73
C ILE A 109 6.28 -7.44 -6.03
N ASP A 110 6.12 -8.77 -5.96
CA ASP A 110 6.25 -9.65 -7.11
C ASP A 110 5.10 -9.45 -8.11
N LEU A 111 3.88 -9.26 -7.64
CA LEU A 111 2.72 -8.97 -8.48
C LEU A 111 2.90 -7.66 -9.26
N VAL A 112 3.32 -6.59 -8.60
CA VAL A 112 3.58 -5.29 -9.25
C VAL A 112 4.68 -5.43 -10.31
N ARG A 113 5.79 -6.10 -9.96
CA ARG A 113 6.90 -6.32 -10.90
C ARG A 113 6.48 -7.12 -12.13
N ARG A 114 5.82 -8.27 -11.94
CA ARG A 114 5.44 -9.16 -13.04
C ARG A 114 4.36 -8.59 -13.94
N SER A 115 3.40 -7.89 -13.37
CA SER A 115 2.31 -7.29 -14.15
C SER A 115 2.75 -6.11 -14.99
N ASN A 116 3.80 -5.39 -14.56
CA ASN A 116 4.25 -4.13 -15.16
C ASN A 116 3.15 -3.04 -15.21
N ALA A 117 2.17 -3.10 -14.27
CA ALA A 117 1.00 -2.21 -14.27
C ALA A 117 1.27 -0.80 -13.71
N ARG A 118 2.46 -0.56 -13.10
CA ARG A 118 2.95 0.75 -12.67
C ARG A 118 1.98 1.53 -11.74
N PRO A 119 1.54 0.97 -10.60
CA PRO A 119 0.57 1.62 -9.72
C PRO A 119 1.06 2.92 -9.09
N VAL A 120 0.12 3.82 -8.76
CA VAL A 120 0.37 4.95 -7.86
C VAL A 120 -0.06 4.56 -6.46
N LEU A 121 0.81 4.73 -5.48
CA LEU A 121 0.58 4.44 -4.07
C LEU A 121 0.31 5.75 -3.34
N PHE A 122 -0.95 6.02 -2.95
CA PHE A 122 -1.32 7.14 -2.10
C PHE A 122 -1.19 6.71 -0.64
N LEU A 123 -0.03 6.96 -0.04
CA LEU A 123 0.30 6.45 1.29
C LEU A 123 -0.12 7.43 2.40
N THR A 124 -0.62 6.87 3.51
CA THR A 124 -0.87 7.58 4.77
C THR A 124 0.29 7.36 5.72
N ASP A 125 0.94 8.44 6.15
CA ASP A 125 2.20 8.39 6.89
C ASP A 125 2.12 7.51 8.16
N LYS A 126 1.08 7.65 8.98
CA LYS A 126 0.90 6.84 10.20
C LYS A 126 0.87 5.33 9.97
N TYR A 127 0.60 4.88 8.76
CA TYR A 127 0.60 3.45 8.43
C TYR A 127 1.94 2.98 7.89
N VAL A 128 2.80 3.89 7.39
CA VAL A 128 4.03 3.53 6.68
C VAL A 128 5.31 3.98 7.39
N GLU A 129 5.22 4.90 8.38
CA GLU A 129 6.37 5.53 9.05
C GLU A 129 7.36 4.55 9.69
N ASN A 130 6.92 3.34 10.06
CA ASN A 130 7.76 2.34 10.70
C ASN A 130 8.33 1.29 9.72
N ASP A 131 8.01 1.37 8.43
CA ASP A 131 8.50 0.41 7.42
C ASP A 131 8.51 1.01 6.02
N HIS A 132 9.37 1.97 5.81
CA HIS A 132 9.56 2.57 4.49
C HIS A 132 10.20 1.61 3.48
N GLU A 133 10.89 0.55 3.95
CA GLU A 133 11.61 -0.37 3.05
C GLU A 133 10.65 -1.17 2.16
N TYR A 134 9.55 -1.66 2.70
CA TYR A 134 8.53 -2.35 1.90
C TYR A 134 8.03 -1.49 0.73
N PHE A 135 7.80 -0.19 0.97
CA PHE A 135 7.31 0.74 -0.06
C PHE A 135 8.41 1.17 -1.04
N ARG A 136 9.70 1.18 -0.60
CA ARG A 136 10.83 1.33 -1.54
C ARG A 136 10.89 0.16 -2.51
N GLN A 137 10.71 -1.07 -2.04
CA GLN A 137 10.69 -2.25 -2.90
C GLN A 137 9.53 -2.22 -3.91
N LEU A 138 8.36 -1.72 -3.52
CA LEU A 138 7.24 -1.49 -4.45
C LEU A 138 7.57 -0.41 -5.49
N ARG A 139 8.19 0.69 -5.08
CA ARG A 139 8.70 1.73 -5.99
C ARG A 139 9.69 1.14 -6.99
N ASP A 140 10.64 0.33 -6.53
CA ASP A 140 11.67 -0.29 -7.35
C ASP A 140 11.08 -1.39 -8.27
N ALA A 141 9.92 -1.93 -7.91
CA ALA A 141 9.09 -2.77 -8.78
C ALA A 141 8.28 -1.98 -9.83
N GLY A 142 8.30 -0.64 -9.78
CA GLY A 142 7.68 0.24 -10.77
C GLY A 142 6.51 1.09 -10.26
N ALA A 143 6.21 1.05 -8.97
CA ALA A 143 5.18 1.92 -8.38
C ALA A 143 5.69 3.36 -8.19
N THR A 144 4.75 4.32 -8.06
CA THR A 144 5.05 5.71 -7.70
C THR A 144 4.42 6.03 -6.36
N ILE A 145 5.17 6.66 -5.44
CA ILE A 145 4.68 7.02 -4.10
C ILE A 145 4.15 8.44 -4.11
N GLU A 146 2.91 8.62 -3.65
CA GLU A 146 2.17 9.87 -3.59
C GLU A 146 1.47 10.04 -2.22
N ASN A 147 0.78 11.14 -1.99
CA ASN A 147 0.35 11.63 -0.68
C ASN A 147 -1.13 11.29 -0.38
N HIS A 148 -1.38 10.69 0.80
CA HIS A 148 -2.72 10.45 1.36
C HIS A 148 -2.85 10.95 2.82
N THR A 149 -2.21 12.07 3.15
CA THR A 149 -2.15 12.72 4.48
C THR A 149 -1.23 12.03 5.50
N ILE A 150 -1.03 12.69 6.64
CA ILE A 150 -0.30 12.12 7.79
C ILE A 150 -1.15 11.07 8.50
N SER A 151 -2.39 11.43 8.91
CA SER A 151 -3.18 10.66 9.87
C SER A 151 -4.52 10.13 9.33
N HIS A 152 -4.81 10.31 8.03
CA HIS A 152 -6.04 9.89 7.35
C HIS A 152 -7.34 10.51 7.92
N PRO A 153 -7.41 11.83 8.14
CA PRO A 153 -8.62 12.47 8.62
C PRO A 153 -9.59 12.77 7.47
N ASP A 154 -10.89 12.89 7.76
CA ASP A 154 -11.80 13.63 6.87
C ASP A 154 -11.38 15.11 6.88
N LEU A 155 -10.90 15.60 5.76
CA LEU A 155 -10.38 16.97 5.64
C LEU A 155 -11.49 18.01 5.44
N LYS A 156 -12.58 17.61 4.78
CA LYS A 156 -13.66 18.52 4.41
C LYS A 156 -14.24 19.21 5.65
N GLY A 157 -14.29 20.55 5.60
CA GLY A 157 -14.81 21.37 6.70
C GLY A 157 -13.81 21.66 7.82
N ARG A 158 -12.57 21.11 7.76
CA ARG A 158 -11.53 21.47 8.73
C ARG A 158 -10.92 22.84 8.43
N PRO A 159 -10.36 23.54 9.45
CA PRO A 159 -9.59 24.77 9.24
C PRO A 159 -8.45 24.54 8.22
N TYR A 160 -8.18 25.55 7.42
CA TYR A 160 -7.14 25.49 6.37
C TYR A 160 -5.77 25.02 6.90
N GLU A 161 -5.30 25.58 8.02
CA GLU A 161 -3.99 25.21 8.59
C GLU A 161 -3.92 23.74 9.03
N ALA A 162 -5.03 23.18 9.52
CA ALA A 162 -5.11 21.75 9.86
C ALA A 162 -5.01 20.88 8.61
N GLN A 163 -5.69 21.26 7.53
CA GLN A 163 -5.60 20.55 6.25
C GLN A 163 -4.21 20.67 5.63
N ARG A 164 -3.63 21.88 5.65
CA ARG A 164 -2.28 22.16 5.15
C ARG A 164 -1.23 21.34 5.89
N LYS A 165 -1.31 21.24 7.22
CA LYS A 165 -0.42 20.42 8.04
C LYS A 165 -0.45 18.94 7.62
N GLU A 166 -1.64 18.39 7.39
CA GLU A 166 -1.82 17.00 6.96
C GLU A 166 -1.22 16.75 5.57
N ILE A 167 -1.39 17.68 4.64
CA ILE A 167 -0.94 17.51 3.25
C ILE A 167 0.55 17.85 3.10
N CYS A 168 0.98 19.03 3.52
CA CYS A 168 2.40 19.40 3.40
C CYS A 168 3.30 18.49 4.23
N GLY A 169 2.88 18.18 5.48
CA GLY A 169 3.67 17.37 6.37
C GLY A 169 3.91 15.96 5.85
N ALA A 170 2.91 15.30 5.27
CA ALA A 170 3.10 14.00 4.61
C ALA A 170 4.04 14.12 3.40
N SER A 171 3.87 15.17 2.56
CA SER A 171 4.76 15.40 1.41
C SER A 171 6.22 15.62 1.82
N ASP A 172 6.47 16.35 2.90
CA ASP A 172 7.83 16.61 3.40
C ASP A 172 8.48 15.33 3.93
N LYS A 173 7.75 14.54 4.72
CA LYS A 173 8.21 13.23 5.22
C LYS A 173 8.55 12.28 4.07
N TYR A 174 7.71 12.21 3.04
CA TYR A 174 7.97 11.34 1.88
C TYR A 174 9.13 11.84 1.02
N GLY A 175 9.32 13.16 0.91
CA GLY A 175 10.52 13.74 0.30
C GLY A 175 11.80 13.25 0.97
N GLN A 176 11.82 13.20 2.30
CA GLN A 176 12.93 12.69 3.09
C GLN A 176 13.08 11.16 2.98
N ALA A 177 11.99 10.41 3.14
CA ALA A 177 12.03 8.95 3.19
C ALA A 177 12.31 8.29 1.84
N TYR A 178 11.82 8.89 0.74
CA TYR A 178 11.84 8.29 -0.60
C TYR A 178 12.64 9.09 -1.64
N GLY A 179 13.24 10.23 -1.25
CA GLY A 179 14.09 11.06 -2.12
C GLY A 179 13.30 11.88 -3.17
N ARG A 180 11.97 11.81 -3.18
CA ARG A 180 11.09 12.58 -4.05
C ARG A 180 9.85 13.04 -3.29
N ARG A 181 9.61 14.35 -3.32
CA ARG A 181 8.38 14.91 -2.75
C ARG A 181 7.18 14.55 -3.65
N PRO A 182 6.05 14.05 -3.07
CA PRO A 182 4.83 13.80 -3.82
C PRO A 182 4.34 15.03 -4.58
N VAL A 183 3.80 14.80 -5.77
CA VAL A 183 3.21 15.85 -6.62
C VAL A 183 1.72 15.61 -6.89
N TYR A 184 1.21 14.43 -6.50
CA TYR A 184 -0.22 14.14 -6.50
C TYR A 184 -0.69 13.90 -5.08
N PHE A 185 -1.95 14.18 -4.84
CA PHE A 185 -2.58 14.02 -3.54
C PHE A 185 -3.97 13.39 -3.70
N ARG A 186 -4.30 12.43 -2.85
CA ARG A 186 -5.66 11.94 -2.72
C ARG A 186 -6.20 12.28 -1.34
N PRO A 187 -7.33 13.00 -1.23
CA PRO A 187 -7.95 13.26 0.05
C PRO A 187 -8.59 11.98 0.61
N PRO A 188 -8.44 11.69 1.91
CA PRO A 188 -9.13 10.60 2.56
C PRO A 188 -10.62 10.59 2.24
N TYR A 189 -11.16 9.37 1.96
CA TYR A 189 -12.57 9.16 1.57
C TYR A 189 -12.98 9.86 0.27
N GLY A 190 -12.05 10.42 -0.51
CA GLY A 190 -12.34 11.26 -1.67
C GLY A 190 -12.95 12.62 -1.32
N LYS A 191 -12.98 13.01 -0.04
CA LYS A 191 -13.66 14.21 0.45
C LYS A 191 -12.72 15.41 0.52
N TYR A 192 -13.14 16.51 -0.10
CA TYR A 192 -12.38 17.77 -0.13
C TYR A 192 -13.33 18.98 -0.14
N ASP A 193 -12.77 20.14 0.12
CA ASP A 193 -13.38 21.46 -0.02
C ASP A 193 -12.40 22.49 -0.61
N GLY A 194 -12.79 23.75 -0.65
CA GLY A 194 -11.94 24.82 -1.17
C GLY A 194 -10.63 25.00 -0.41
N ASN A 195 -10.63 24.76 0.91
CA ASN A 195 -9.43 24.78 1.74
C ASN A 195 -8.49 23.62 1.41
N THR A 196 -9.04 22.43 1.16
CA THR A 196 -8.26 21.25 0.74
C THR A 196 -7.51 21.53 -0.56
N LEU A 197 -8.21 22.07 -1.57
CA LEU A 197 -7.61 22.34 -2.89
C LEU A 197 -6.56 23.46 -2.84
N ARG A 198 -6.78 24.47 -2.00
CA ARG A 198 -5.81 25.54 -1.76
C ARG A 198 -4.59 25.00 -1.01
N ALA A 199 -4.80 24.26 0.09
CA ALA A 199 -3.71 23.66 0.83
C ALA A 199 -2.88 22.69 -0.04
N ALA A 200 -3.52 21.90 -0.89
CA ALA A 200 -2.83 21.04 -1.85
C ALA A 200 -1.94 21.85 -2.80
N ALA A 201 -2.46 22.95 -3.40
CA ALA A 201 -1.67 23.84 -4.27
C ALA A 201 -0.48 24.44 -3.53
N ASP A 202 -0.69 24.99 -2.32
CA ASP A 202 0.35 25.58 -1.48
C ASP A 202 1.41 24.56 -1.03
N CYS A 203 1.07 23.26 -1.00
CA CYS A 203 2.01 22.14 -0.74
C CYS A 203 2.73 21.65 -2.01
N GLY A 204 2.50 22.26 -3.18
CA GLY A 204 3.15 21.90 -4.45
C GLY A 204 2.48 20.72 -5.17
N VAL A 205 1.25 20.36 -4.79
CA VAL A 205 0.46 19.33 -5.47
C VAL A 205 0.00 19.84 -6.83
N ARG A 206 0.26 19.07 -7.89
CA ARG A 206 -0.15 19.35 -9.27
C ARG A 206 -1.58 18.92 -9.56
N ALA A 207 -2.02 17.83 -8.93
CA ALA A 207 -3.39 17.35 -9.07
C ALA A 207 -3.87 16.64 -7.80
N VAL A 208 -5.12 16.90 -7.44
CA VAL A 208 -5.90 16.11 -6.47
C VAL A 208 -6.59 14.99 -7.25
N VAL A 209 -6.32 13.73 -6.90
CA VAL A 209 -6.70 12.56 -7.69
C VAL A 209 -7.79 11.76 -6.99
N ASN A 210 -8.96 11.64 -7.60
CA ASN A 210 -10.03 10.73 -7.21
C ASN A 210 -10.11 9.56 -8.21
N TRP A 211 -11.26 8.87 -8.35
CA TRP A 211 -11.40 7.65 -9.13
C TRP A 211 -12.78 7.53 -9.78
N THR A 212 -12.92 6.62 -10.75
CA THR A 212 -14.18 6.27 -11.43
C THR A 212 -14.57 4.81 -11.26
N ALA A 213 -13.65 3.99 -10.77
CA ALA A 213 -13.91 2.59 -10.41
C ALA A 213 -13.10 2.21 -9.17
N ALA A 214 -13.50 1.16 -8.47
CA ALA A 214 -12.78 0.64 -7.31
C ALA A 214 -12.73 -0.89 -7.35
N VAL A 215 -11.75 -1.48 -6.65
CA VAL A 215 -11.67 -2.94 -6.47
C VAL A 215 -11.75 -3.25 -4.98
N ASN A 216 -12.69 -4.10 -4.60
CA ASN A 216 -12.86 -4.59 -3.25
C ASN A 216 -13.22 -6.07 -3.28
N ASP A 217 -12.57 -6.86 -2.44
CA ASP A 217 -12.85 -8.29 -2.23
C ASP A 217 -12.87 -9.10 -3.55
N GLY A 218 -11.91 -8.79 -4.43
CA GLY A 218 -11.76 -9.43 -5.75
C GLY A 218 -12.77 -8.98 -6.81
N VAL A 219 -13.54 -7.92 -6.55
CA VAL A 219 -14.58 -7.43 -7.46
C VAL A 219 -14.30 -5.99 -7.90
N VAL A 220 -14.31 -5.77 -9.23
CA VAL A 220 -14.23 -4.41 -9.80
C VAL A 220 -15.62 -3.78 -9.82
N GLN A 221 -15.75 -2.64 -9.16
CA GLN A 221 -16.96 -1.86 -9.02
C GLN A 221 -16.84 -0.56 -9.84
N PHE A 222 -17.88 -0.20 -10.58
CA PHE A 222 -17.89 0.95 -11.47
C PHE A 222 -18.85 2.02 -10.96
N GLN A 223 -18.43 3.28 -11.01
CA GLN A 223 -19.37 4.40 -10.77
C GLN A 223 -20.35 4.58 -11.93
N VAL A 224 -19.91 4.26 -13.15
CA VAL A 224 -20.74 4.35 -14.36
C VAL A 224 -20.46 3.18 -15.28
N GLY A 225 -21.51 2.50 -15.74
CA GLY A 225 -21.42 1.37 -16.67
C GLY A 225 -21.01 0.07 -15.98
N ASN A 226 -20.46 -0.86 -16.75
CA ASN A 226 -20.10 -2.22 -16.31
C ASN A 226 -18.72 -2.69 -16.82
N ARG A 227 -17.91 -1.77 -17.31
CA ARG A 227 -16.54 -2.03 -17.79
C ARG A 227 -15.64 -0.85 -17.52
N LEU A 228 -14.33 -1.08 -17.52
CA LEU A 228 -13.32 -0.03 -17.55
C LEU A 228 -13.29 0.65 -18.93
N ARG A 229 -12.98 1.92 -18.95
CA ARG A 229 -12.89 2.74 -20.15
C ARG A 229 -11.50 3.38 -20.23
N PRO A 230 -11.04 3.76 -21.41
CA PRO A 230 -9.81 4.53 -21.56
C PRO A 230 -9.79 5.72 -20.62
N GLY A 231 -8.72 5.87 -19.84
CA GLY A 231 -8.55 6.98 -18.89
C GLY A 231 -9.13 6.78 -17.49
N ASP A 232 -9.84 5.68 -17.23
CA ASP A 232 -10.36 5.43 -15.88
C ASP A 232 -9.23 5.29 -14.84
N ILE A 233 -9.42 5.93 -13.69
CA ILE A 233 -8.56 5.78 -12.51
C ILE A 233 -9.26 4.82 -11.57
N VAL A 234 -8.59 3.74 -11.20
CA VAL A 234 -9.14 2.66 -10.37
C VAL A 234 -8.52 2.71 -8.98
N LEU A 235 -9.38 2.74 -7.96
CA LEU A 235 -8.99 2.70 -6.55
C LEU A 235 -8.91 1.26 -6.06
N MET A 236 -7.87 0.92 -5.34
CA MET A 236 -7.84 -0.20 -4.40
C MET A 236 -7.10 0.21 -3.12
N HIS A 237 -7.02 -0.70 -2.14
CA HIS A 237 -6.37 -0.42 -0.86
C HIS A 237 -5.38 -1.51 -0.48
N PHE A 238 -4.41 -1.17 0.37
CA PHE A 238 -3.56 -2.15 1.05
C PHE A 238 -4.35 -2.87 2.15
N ARG A 239 -5.02 -3.98 1.78
CA ARG A 239 -5.87 -4.81 2.65
C ARG A 239 -5.41 -6.27 2.61
N LYS A 240 -6.00 -7.12 3.45
CA LYS A 240 -5.76 -8.58 3.43
C LYS A 240 -6.16 -9.24 2.09
N THR A 241 -7.06 -8.61 1.35
CA THR A 241 -7.52 -9.05 0.02
C THR A 241 -6.64 -8.53 -1.12
N PHE A 242 -5.48 -7.92 -0.83
CA PHE A 242 -4.63 -7.25 -1.83
C PHE A 242 -4.38 -8.09 -3.09
N VAL A 243 -4.00 -9.37 -2.92
CA VAL A 243 -3.70 -10.26 -4.05
C VAL A 243 -4.93 -10.45 -4.93
N ALA A 244 -6.09 -10.74 -4.33
CA ALA A 244 -7.35 -10.94 -5.06
C ALA A 244 -7.79 -9.65 -5.77
N ASP A 245 -7.69 -8.51 -5.09
CA ASP A 245 -8.07 -7.21 -5.63
C ASP A 245 -7.18 -6.81 -6.82
N TYR A 246 -5.86 -6.97 -6.65
CA TYR A 246 -4.91 -6.63 -7.71
C TYR A 246 -5.07 -7.52 -8.94
N GLN A 247 -5.25 -8.83 -8.74
CA GLN A 247 -5.51 -9.77 -9.83
C GLN A 247 -6.83 -9.48 -10.54
N ALA A 248 -7.91 -9.17 -9.79
CA ALA A 248 -9.21 -8.79 -10.37
C ALA A 248 -9.08 -7.56 -11.27
N PHE A 249 -8.32 -6.54 -10.83
CA PHE A 249 -8.02 -5.39 -11.68
C PHE A 249 -7.27 -5.78 -12.95
N LEU A 250 -6.19 -6.57 -12.85
CA LEU A 250 -5.37 -6.95 -14.02
C LEU A 250 -6.18 -7.72 -15.05
N HIS A 251 -6.96 -8.72 -14.60
CA HIS A 251 -7.84 -9.49 -15.47
C HIS A 251 -8.90 -8.61 -16.12
N ARG A 252 -9.49 -7.69 -15.36
CA ARG A 252 -10.50 -6.78 -15.89
C ARG A 252 -9.91 -5.81 -16.91
N ALA A 253 -8.75 -5.24 -16.67
CA ALA A 253 -8.06 -4.40 -17.63
C ALA A 253 -7.77 -5.14 -18.94
N ALA A 254 -7.26 -6.37 -18.86
CA ALA A 254 -7.02 -7.22 -20.02
C ALA A 254 -8.33 -7.56 -20.77
N GLN A 255 -9.39 -7.90 -20.06
CA GLN A 255 -10.71 -8.22 -20.64
C GLN A 255 -11.31 -7.02 -21.37
N ASP A 256 -11.14 -5.81 -20.85
CA ASP A 256 -11.64 -4.58 -21.46
C ASP A 256 -10.69 -4.00 -22.53
N GLY A 257 -9.58 -4.69 -22.83
CA GLY A 257 -8.59 -4.27 -23.84
C GLY A 257 -7.78 -3.05 -23.44
N LEU A 258 -7.56 -2.84 -22.13
CA LEU A 258 -6.86 -1.69 -21.59
C LEU A 258 -5.50 -2.07 -21.03
N THR A 259 -4.53 -1.20 -21.19
CA THR A 259 -3.18 -1.35 -20.64
C THR A 259 -3.02 -0.44 -19.42
N PRO A 260 -2.71 -0.99 -18.23
CA PRO A 260 -2.27 -0.19 -17.09
C PRO A 260 -0.95 0.53 -17.38
N VAL A 261 -0.90 1.83 -17.11
CA VAL A 261 0.28 2.67 -17.37
C VAL A 261 0.51 3.68 -16.22
N PRO A 262 1.71 4.30 -16.12
CA PRO A 262 1.96 5.32 -15.11
C PRO A 262 1.02 6.52 -15.25
N LEU A 263 0.33 6.90 -14.17
CA LEU A 263 -0.53 8.08 -14.15
C LEU A 263 0.28 9.37 -14.42
N GLY A 264 1.54 9.40 -13.97
CA GLY A 264 2.44 10.54 -14.16
C GLY A 264 2.69 10.89 -15.63
N ASP A 265 2.63 9.94 -16.55
CA ASP A 265 2.81 10.20 -17.98
C ASP A 265 1.65 11.05 -18.56
N PHE A 266 0.51 11.10 -17.88
CA PHE A 266 -0.68 11.85 -18.28
C PHE A 266 -0.97 13.09 -17.42
N LEU A 267 -0.30 13.24 -16.29
CA LEU A 267 -0.47 14.42 -15.41
C LEU A 267 0.79 15.31 -15.35
N GLY A 268 1.88 14.93 -15.95
CA GLY A 268 3.10 15.75 -16.15
C GLY A 268 4.00 15.88 -14.93
#